data_2b64f8c0ad63a128cb45152f9ad2ab44
#
_entry.id   2b64f8c0ad63a128cb45152f9ad2ab44
#
_cell.length_a   1.000
_cell.length_b   1.000
_cell.length_c   1.000
_cell.angle_alpha   90.00
_cell.angle_beta   90.00
_cell.angle_gamma   90.00
#
_symmetry.space_group_name_H-M   'P 1'
#
loop_
_entity.id
_entity.type
_entity.pdbx_description
1 polymer ?
#
loop_
_entity_poly.entity_id
_entity_poly.type
_entity_poly.pdbx_seq_one_letter_code
_entity_poly.pdbx_strand_id
1 'polypeptide(L)'
;MKLISWNVNGLRACLTHGFAESFAALDADIFSVQETKMQPGQADFAPEGYTEYTYSAEKKGYSGTACWCKMAPLAVTTGIGLEQHDHEGRVLTLEYPGFYLVNCYTPNSQDGLKRLDYRMEWEDAFRAYLLALDAKKPVILCGDLNVAHTEMDIKNAKTNRMSAGFTDQERAKMTELLAAGFADSFRVVHPDEVKYSWWSYRFHAREKNAGWRIDYFIVSRRIADRIRAAEIHNEIFGSDHCPVELVIDL
;
A
#
# COMPACT_ATOMS: atom_id res chain seq x y z
N MET A 1 11.12 6.13 13.50
CA MET A 1 11.15 5.03 12.53
C MET A 1 10.68 5.54 11.18
N LYS A 2 11.38 5.20 10.10
CA LYS A 2 11.05 5.59 8.72
C LYS A 2 10.55 4.37 7.94
N LEU A 3 9.37 4.48 7.37
CA LEU A 3 8.68 3.43 6.62
C LEU A 3 8.43 3.91 5.19
N ILE A 4 8.69 3.03 4.21
CA ILE A 4 8.39 3.30 2.79
C ILE A 4 7.44 2.22 2.28
N SER A 5 6.51 2.62 1.42
CA SER A 5 5.63 1.73 0.68
C SER A 5 5.63 2.10 -0.81
N TRP A 6 5.78 1.12 -1.68
CA TRP A 6 5.82 1.34 -3.13
C TRP A 6 5.22 0.17 -3.92
N ASN A 7 4.16 0.40 -4.67
CA ASN A 7 3.72 -0.54 -5.69
C ASN A 7 4.72 -0.48 -6.86
N VAL A 8 5.45 -1.57 -7.07
CA VAL A 8 6.54 -1.63 -8.07
C VAL A 8 6.10 -2.15 -9.44
N ASN A 9 4.82 -2.55 -9.57
CA ASN A 9 4.24 -3.07 -10.83
C ASN A 9 5.12 -4.14 -11.52
N GLY A 10 5.75 -4.99 -10.72
CA GLY A 10 6.72 -6.01 -11.12
C GLY A 10 8.14 -5.66 -10.67
N LEU A 11 8.60 -6.29 -9.57
CA LEU A 11 9.90 -5.96 -8.95
C LEU A 11 11.06 -6.11 -9.93
N ARG A 12 11.09 -7.17 -10.74
CA ARG A 12 12.17 -7.40 -11.71
C ARG A 12 12.27 -6.27 -12.74
N ALA A 13 11.14 -5.77 -13.22
CA ALA A 13 11.12 -4.62 -14.14
C ALA A 13 11.54 -3.34 -13.42
N CYS A 14 11.04 -3.10 -12.21
CA CYS A 14 11.38 -1.91 -11.43
C CYS A 14 12.89 -1.87 -11.08
N LEU A 15 13.52 -3.02 -10.81
CA LEU A 15 14.97 -3.13 -10.61
C LEU A 15 15.77 -2.63 -11.82
N THR A 16 15.30 -2.87 -13.04
CA THR A 16 15.96 -2.35 -14.26
C THR A 16 15.72 -0.85 -14.48
N HIS A 17 14.87 -0.23 -13.67
CA HIS A 17 14.49 1.19 -13.75
C HIS A 17 14.88 1.99 -12.50
N GLY A 18 15.91 1.56 -11.75
CA GLY A 18 16.47 2.32 -10.64
C GLY A 18 15.85 2.05 -9.27
N PHE A 19 15.20 0.90 -9.08
CA PHE A 19 14.66 0.52 -7.77
C PHE A 19 15.74 0.44 -6.70
N ALA A 20 16.88 -0.20 -7.00
CA ALA A 20 17.96 -0.40 -6.03
C ALA A 20 18.56 0.93 -5.54
N GLU A 21 18.76 1.87 -6.44
CA GLU A 21 19.26 3.21 -6.15
C GLU A 21 18.25 4.00 -5.30
N SER A 22 16.95 3.93 -5.64
CA SER A 22 15.88 4.57 -4.87
C SER A 22 15.73 3.94 -3.49
N PHE A 23 15.82 2.61 -3.39
CA PHE A 23 15.78 1.88 -2.12
C PHE A 23 16.90 2.34 -1.19
N ALA A 24 18.15 2.42 -1.70
CA ALA A 24 19.31 2.85 -0.94
C ALA A 24 19.21 4.32 -0.52
N ALA A 25 18.74 5.22 -1.41
CA ALA A 25 18.59 6.65 -1.14
C ALA A 25 17.51 6.93 -0.10
N LEU A 26 16.41 6.18 -0.11
CA LEU A 26 15.32 6.32 0.86
C LEU A 26 15.70 5.79 2.23
N ASP A 27 16.59 4.82 2.35
CA ASP A 27 17.18 4.29 3.59
C ASP A 27 16.14 4.05 4.71
N ALA A 28 15.07 3.34 4.41
CA ALA A 28 13.98 3.07 5.34
C ALA A 28 14.35 2.02 6.40
N ASP A 29 13.73 2.08 7.58
CA ASP A 29 13.81 0.99 8.57
C ASP A 29 13.03 -0.24 8.09
N ILE A 30 11.89 0.00 7.39
CA ILE A 30 11.09 -1.03 6.72
C ILE A 30 10.67 -0.49 5.35
N PHE A 31 10.97 -1.26 4.31
CA PHE A 31 10.58 -0.96 2.94
C PHE A 31 9.57 -2.01 2.45
N SER A 32 8.34 -1.61 2.21
CA SER A 32 7.25 -2.47 1.76
C SER A 32 6.99 -2.28 0.27
N VAL A 33 6.75 -3.37 -0.45
CA VAL A 33 6.37 -3.30 -1.88
C VAL A 33 5.13 -4.15 -2.16
N GLN A 34 4.38 -3.73 -3.17
CA GLN A 34 3.21 -4.42 -3.70
C GLN A 34 3.42 -4.70 -5.20
N GLU A 35 2.66 -5.65 -5.72
CA GLU A 35 2.79 -6.15 -7.10
C GLU A 35 4.21 -6.60 -7.46
N THR A 36 4.82 -7.45 -6.62
CA THR A 36 6.14 -8.03 -6.94
C THR A 36 6.10 -8.86 -8.22
N LYS A 37 4.93 -9.46 -8.54
CA LYS A 37 4.68 -10.32 -9.72
C LYS A 37 5.73 -11.41 -9.91
N MET A 38 6.25 -11.96 -8.80
CA MET A 38 7.27 -12.99 -8.83
C MET A 38 7.04 -14.07 -7.78
N GLN A 39 7.72 -15.19 -7.97
CA GLN A 39 7.88 -16.24 -6.99
C GLN A 39 9.21 -16.07 -6.24
N PRO A 40 9.40 -16.67 -5.06
CA PRO A 40 10.64 -16.59 -4.31
C PRO A 40 11.86 -16.98 -5.17
N GLY A 41 12.97 -16.22 -5.04
CA GLY A 41 14.21 -16.47 -5.76
C GLY A 41 14.24 -16.01 -7.23
N GLN A 42 13.22 -15.28 -7.70
CA GLN A 42 13.18 -14.76 -9.08
C GLN A 42 13.82 -13.38 -9.27
N ALA A 43 14.22 -12.69 -8.20
CA ALA A 43 14.98 -11.47 -8.26
C ALA A 43 16.28 -11.63 -7.46
N ASP A 44 17.36 -11.08 -7.99
CA ASP A 44 18.66 -10.99 -7.31
C ASP A 44 18.74 -9.59 -6.66
N PHE A 45 18.07 -9.45 -5.52
CA PHE A 45 18.06 -8.22 -4.75
C PHE A 45 18.10 -8.54 -3.26
N ALA A 46 19.29 -8.46 -2.67
CA ALA A 46 19.58 -8.75 -1.27
C ALA A 46 20.34 -7.57 -0.64
N PRO A 47 19.65 -6.47 -0.29
CA PRO A 47 20.30 -5.28 0.28
C PRO A 47 20.93 -5.60 1.63
N GLU A 48 22.16 -5.14 1.83
CA GLU A 48 22.91 -5.36 3.07
C GLU A 48 22.17 -4.73 4.27
N GLY A 49 22.12 -5.45 5.38
CA GLY A 49 21.46 -5.00 6.61
C GLY A 49 19.94 -5.18 6.64
N TYR A 50 19.37 -5.80 5.62
CA TYR A 50 17.93 -6.07 5.56
C TYR A 50 17.63 -7.56 5.49
N THR A 51 16.52 -7.94 6.11
CA THR A 51 15.91 -9.27 5.95
C THR A 51 14.64 -9.13 5.12
N GLU A 52 14.52 -9.97 4.09
CA GLU A 52 13.35 -10.02 3.20
C GLU A 52 12.27 -10.95 3.74
N TYR A 53 11.01 -10.51 3.65
CA TYR A 53 9.81 -11.30 3.90
C TYR A 53 8.88 -11.14 2.71
N THR A 54 8.39 -12.26 2.14
CA THR A 54 7.60 -12.27 0.90
C THR A 54 6.31 -13.07 1.05
N TYR A 55 5.28 -12.64 0.33
CA TYR A 55 4.07 -13.41 0.12
C TYR A 55 3.67 -13.34 -1.35
N SER A 56 3.90 -14.41 -2.08
CA SER A 56 3.60 -14.51 -3.52
C SER A 56 2.19 -15.06 -3.75
N ALA A 57 1.55 -14.62 -4.84
CA ALA A 57 0.31 -15.26 -5.29
C ALA A 57 0.59 -16.68 -5.80
N GLU A 58 -0.40 -17.58 -5.69
CA GLU A 58 -0.33 -18.91 -6.32
C GLU A 58 -0.20 -18.79 -7.85
N LYS A 59 -0.92 -17.82 -8.43
CA LYS A 59 -0.80 -17.50 -9.85
C LYS A 59 0.52 -16.78 -10.12
N LYS A 60 1.39 -17.41 -10.91
CA LYS A 60 2.69 -16.85 -11.32
C LYS A 60 2.53 -15.55 -12.09
N GLY A 61 3.40 -14.58 -11.81
CA GLY A 61 3.42 -13.29 -12.50
C GLY A 61 2.26 -12.34 -12.13
N TYR A 62 1.63 -12.53 -10.98
CA TYR A 62 0.46 -11.79 -10.54
C TYR A 62 0.61 -11.36 -9.07
N SER A 63 0.13 -10.15 -8.72
CA SER A 63 0.08 -9.66 -7.34
C SER A 63 1.42 -9.86 -6.58
N GLY A 64 1.36 -10.24 -5.30
CA GLY A 64 2.50 -10.48 -4.45
C GLY A 64 2.94 -9.24 -3.67
N THR A 65 3.33 -9.44 -2.40
CA THR A 65 3.83 -8.41 -1.49
C THR A 65 5.16 -8.84 -0.89
N ALA A 66 6.02 -7.85 -0.58
CA ALA A 66 7.28 -8.10 0.13
C ALA A 66 7.64 -6.94 1.05
N CYS A 67 8.46 -7.22 2.06
CA CYS A 67 9.05 -6.23 2.95
C CYS A 67 10.52 -6.54 3.17
N TRP A 68 11.37 -5.52 3.16
CA TRP A 68 12.75 -5.55 3.63
C TRP A 68 12.84 -4.77 4.94
N CYS A 69 13.36 -5.42 5.97
CA CYS A 69 13.38 -4.88 7.34
C CYS A 69 14.79 -4.86 7.90
N LYS A 70 15.23 -3.72 8.46
CA LYS A 70 16.50 -3.63 9.24
C LYS A 70 16.37 -4.36 10.58
N MET A 71 15.18 -4.38 11.15
CA MET A 71 14.87 -5.05 12.41
C MET A 71 13.93 -6.22 12.18
N ALA A 72 14.30 -7.40 12.64
CA ALA A 72 13.46 -8.59 12.50
C ALA A 72 12.14 -8.45 13.29
N PRO A 73 10.99 -8.77 12.69
CA PRO A 73 9.72 -8.86 13.41
C PRO A 73 9.70 -10.07 14.36
N LEU A 74 8.82 -10.02 15.37
CA LEU A 74 8.54 -11.13 16.28
C LEU A 74 7.84 -12.29 15.57
N ALA A 75 6.97 -11.98 14.62
CA ALA A 75 6.23 -12.94 13.81
C ALA A 75 5.87 -12.34 12.45
N VAL A 76 5.67 -13.21 11.48
CA VAL A 76 5.23 -12.88 10.11
C VAL A 76 3.99 -13.71 9.79
N THR A 77 2.93 -13.06 9.33
CA THR A 77 1.68 -13.71 8.93
C THR A 77 1.35 -13.33 7.49
N THR A 78 0.96 -14.31 6.69
CA THR A 78 0.51 -14.13 5.30
C THR A 78 -1.00 -14.31 5.21
N GLY A 79 -1.66 -13.45 4.42
CA GLY A 79 -3.11 -13.44 4.29
C GLY A 79 -3.83 -12.83 5.50
N ILE A 80 -5.14 -12.99 5.52
CA ILE A 80 -6.04 -12.53 6.59
C ILE A 80 -6.72 -13.68 7.36
N GLY A 81 -6.33 -14.92 7.06
CA GLY A 81 -6.89 -16.14 7.69
C GLY A 81 -8.21 -16.61 7.08
N LEU A 82 -8.53 -16.16 5.87
CA LEU A 82 -9.72 -16.58 5.12
C LEU A 82 -9.31 -17.16 3.76
N GLU A 83 -9.49 -18.46 3.59
CA GLU A 83 -9.04 -19.20 2.41
C GLU A 83 -9.45 -18.53 1.10
N GLN A 84 -10.70 -18.07 0.97
CA GLN A 84 -11.19 -17.42 -0.24
C GLN A 84 -10.47 -16.09 -0.59
N HIS A 85 -9.69 -15.54 0.33
CA HIS A 85 -8.97 -14.25 0.16
C HIS A 85 -7.45 -14.40 0.15
N ASP A 86 -6.91 -15.57 0.52
CA ASP A 86 -5.49 -15.76 0.82
C ASP A 86 -4.69 -16.45 -0.30
N HIS A 87 -5.19 -16.47 -1.56
CA HIS A 87 -4.49 -17.08 -2.71
C HIS A 87 -3.69 -16.10 -3.57
N GLU A 88 -3.92 -14.78 -3.37
CA GLU A 88 -3.39 -13.78 -4.29
C GLU A 88 -2.17 -13.00 -3.73
N GLY A 89 -1.58 -13.42 -2.58
CA GLY A 89 -0.36 -12.79 -2.05
C GLY A 89 -0.52 -11.31 -1.68
N ARG A 90 -1.70 -10.92 -1.11
CA ARG A 90 -2.09 -9.52 -0.97
C ARG A 90 -1.78 -8.88 0.36
N VAL A 91 -1.73 -9.66 1.44
CA VAL A 91 -1.55 -9.14 2.80
C VAL A 91 -0.39 -9.82 3.48
N LEU A 92 0.62 -9.04 3.88
CA LEU A 92 1.77 -9.49 4.64
C LEU A 92 1.83 -8.69 5.94
N THR A 93 1.68 -9.35 7.07
CA THR A 93 1.67 -8.74 8.39
C THR A 93 2.94 -9.06 9.15
N LEU A 94 3.63 -8.04 9.63
CA LEU A 94 4.83 -8.12 10.47
C LEU A 94 4.49 -7.66 11.88
N GLU A 95 4.68 -8.53 12.87
CA GLU A 95 4.47 -8.20 14.29
C GLU A 95 5.74 -7.66 14.90
N TYR A 96 5.68 -6.47 15.50
CA TYR A 96 6.73 -5.88 16.31
C TYR A 96 6.30 -5.76 17.79
N PRO A 97 7.21 -5.51 18.72
CA PRO A 97 6.84 -5.40 20.14
C PRO A 97 5.74 -4.37 20.41
N GLY A 98 5.77 -3.21 19.74
CA GLY A 98 4.85 -2.08 19.94
C GLY A 98 3.74 -1.91 18.92
N PHE A 99 3.77 -2.62 17.78
CA PHE A 99 2.82 -2.41 16.68
C PHE A 99 2.77 -3.60 15.71
N TYR A 100 1.76 -3.61 14.86
CA TYR A 100 1.73 -4.43 13.64
C TYR A 100 1.96 -3.54 12.42
N LEU A 101 2.83 -3.98 11.50
CA LEU A 101 2.87 -3.44 10.14
C LEU A 101 2.11 -4.39 9.21
N VAL A 102 1.13 -3.86 8.49
CA VAL A 102 0.35 -4.61 7.49
C VAL A 102 0.64 -4.03 6.11
N ASN A 103 1.38 -4.77 5.29
CA ASN A 103 1.61 -4.43 3.89
C ASN A 103 0.50 -5.05 3.04
N CYS A 104 -0.24 -4.21 2.31
CA CYS A 104 -1.44 -4.62 1.59
C CYS A 104 -1.43 -4.18 0.13
N TYR A 105 -1.85 -5.10 -0.75
CA TYR A 105 -2.26 -4.82 -2.12
C TYR A 105 -3.73 -5.17 -2.28
N THR A 106 -4.60 -4.19 -2.14
CA THR A 106 -6.06 -4.37 -2.21
C THR A 106 -6.50 -4.83 -3.60
N PRO A 107 -7.46 -5.79 -3.73
CA PRO A 107 -7.97 -6.19 -5.03
C PRO A 107 -8.51 -5.01 -5.85
N ASN A 108 -8.12 -4.89 -7.11
CA ASN A 108 -8.69 -3.92 -8.03
C ASN A 108 -10.06 -4.42 -8.54
N SER A 109 -11.05 -3.53 -8.64
CA SER A 109 -12.40 -3.85 -9.15
C SER A 109 -12.43 -4.14 -10.65
N GLN A 110 -11.34 -3.87 -11.38
CA GLN A 110 -11.13 -4.07 -12.82
C GLN A 110 -12.06 -3.25 -13.74
N ASP A 111 -11.70 -3.24 -15.02
CA ASP A 111 -12.50 -2.59 -16.05
C ASP A 111 -13.93 -3.16 -16.09
N GLY A 112 -14.92 -2.26 -16.14
CA GLY A 112 -16.33 -2.63 -16.08
C GLY A 112 -16.79 -3.14 -14.72
N LEU A 113 -15.99 -2.91 -13.68
CA LEU A 113 -16.29 -3.24 -12.26
C LEU A 113 -16.58 -4.73 -12.03
N LYS A 114 -15.96 -5.62 -12.83
CA LYS A 114 -16.22 -7.06 -12.82
C LYS A 114 -15.92 -7.74 -11.47
N ARG A 115 -15.05 -7.15 -10.65
CA ARG A 115 -14.70 -7.65 -9.33
C ARG A 115 -15.19 -6.75 -8.19
N LEU A 116 -16.10 -5.81 -8.45
CA LEU A 116 -16.55 -4.87 -7.41
C LEU A 116 -17.21 -5.59 -6.23
N ASP A 117 -18.11 -6.55 -6.48
CA ASP A 117 -18.78 -7.29 -5.42
C ASP A 117 -17.76 -8.06 -4.55
N TYR A 118 -16.83 -8.78 -5.19
CA TYR A 118 -15.73 -9.44 -4.47
C TYR A 118 -14.88 -8.44 -3.66
N ARG A 119 -14.59 -7.28 -4.25
CA ARG A 119 -13.86 -6.21 -3.56
C ARG A 119 -14.59 -5.74 -2.30
N MET A 120 -15.90 -5.59 -2.34
CA MET A 120 -16.69 -5.15 -1.19
C MET A 120 -16.65 -6.18 -0.05
N GLU A 121 -16.78 -7.47 -0.36
CA GLU A 121 -16.64 -8.56 0.61
C GLU A 121 -15.23 -8.60 1.21
N TRP A 122 -14.21 -8.47 0.37
CA TRP A 122 -12.81 -8.45 0.78
C TRP A 122 -12.51 -7.28 1.73
N GLU A 123 -13.01 -6.08 1.43
CA GLU A 123 -12.83 -4.88 2.27
C GLU A 123 -13.44 -5.06 3.68
N ASP A 124 -14.61 -5.66 3.78
CA ASP A 124 -15.25 -5.94 5.08
C ASP A 124 -14.44 -6.95 5.89
N ALA A 125 -13.97 -8.02 5.25
CA ALA A 125 -13.11 -9.01 5.87
C ALA A 125 -11.77 -8.42 6.31
N PHE A 126 -11.16 -7.59 5.47
CA PHE A 126 -9.89 -6.94 5.77
C PHE A 126 -10.01 -5.92 6.91
N ARG A 127 -11.07 -5.12 6.94
CA ARG A 127 -11.36 -4.22 8.06
C ARG A 127 -11.53 -4.98 9.38
N ALA A 128 -12.24 -6.11 9.38
CA ALA A 128 -12.38 -6.95 10.56
C ALA A 128 -11.02 -7.51 11.02
N TYR A 129 -10.16 -7.92 10.10
CA TYR A 129 -8.80 -8.36 10.39
C TYR A 129 -7.97 -7.25 11.04
N LEU A 130 -7.97 -6.04 10.47
CA LEU A 130 -7.25 -4.88 11.03
C LEU A 130 -7.73 -4.53 12.44
N LEU A 131 -9.04 -4.56 12.69
CA LEU A 131 -9.63 -4.31 14.02
C LEU A 131 -9.20 -5.36 15.05
N ALA A 132 -9.11 -6.63 14.64
CA ALA A 132 -8.65 -7.71 15.50
C ALA A 132 -7.16 -7.56 15.88
N LEU A 133 -6.32 -7.04 14.98
CA LEU A 133 -4.94 -6.67 15.27
C LEU A 133 -4.89 -5.43 16.19
N ASP A 134 -5.66 -4.39 15.84
CA ASP A 134 -5.68 -3.12 16.57
C ASP A 134 -6.13 -3.29 18.02
N ALA A 135 -7.01 -4.25 18.31
CA ALA A 135 -7.39 -4.60 19.67
C ALA A 135 -6.22 -5.09 20.55
N LYS A 136 -5.12 -5.58 19.94
CA LYS A 136 -3.92 -6.08 20.64
C LYS A 136 -2.81 -5.05 20.68
N LYS A 137 -2.46 -4.47 19.55
CA LYS A 137 -1.39 -3.46 19.38
C LYS A 137 -1.79 -2.48 18.28
N PRO A 138 -1.28 -1.24 18.29
CA PRO A 138 -1.47 -0.31 17.17
C PRO A 138 -1.08 -0.94 15.83
N VAL A 139 -1.84 -0.59 14.79
CA VAL A 139 -1.63 -1.04 13.42
C VAL A 139 -1.11 0.12 12.58
N ILE A 140 -0.12 -0.16 11.75
CA ILE A 140 0.30 0.66 10.62
C ILE A 140 0.00 -0.16 9.37
N LEU A 141 -1.01 0.22 8.61
CA LEU A 141 -1.33 -0.32 7.30
C LEU A 141 -0.61 0.51 6.25
N CYS A 142 0.06 -0.13 5.31
CA CYS A 142 0.61 0.53 4.13
C CYS A 142 0.29 -0.25 2.86
N GLY A 143 0.33 0.43 1.73
CA GLY A 143 0.27 -0.19 0.43
C GLY A 143 -0.66 0.51 -0.55
N ASP A 144 -0.84 -0.16 -1.69
CA ASP A 144 -1.79 0.23 -2.72
C ASP A 144 -3.19 -0.27 -2.32
N LEU A 145 -4.02 0.67 -1.88
CA LEU A 145 -5.40 0.38 -1.48
C LEU A 145 -6.39 0.47 -2.66
N ASN A 146 -5.89 0.71 -3.87
CA ASN A 146 -6.70 0.77 -5.10
C ASN A 146 -7.98 1.63 -4.97
N VAL A 147 -7.90 2.73 -4.20
CA VAL A 147 -9.00 3.69 -4.04
C VAL A 147 -8.47 5.10 -3.83
N ALA A 148 -8.97 6.06 -4.60
CA ALA A 148 -8.87 7.47 -4.29
C ALA A 148 -10.06 7.85 -3.38
N HIS A 149 -9.80 8.26 -2.14
CA HIS A 149 -10.84 8.40 -1.13
C HIS A 149 -11.79 9.58 -1.42
N THR A 150 -11.21 10.75 -1.71
CA THR A 150 -11.96 11.99 -1.93
C THR A 150 -11.73 12.56 -3.33
N GLU A 151 -12.47 13.60 -3.70
CA GLU A 151 -12.27 14.29 -4.98
C GLU A 151 -10.88 14.98 -5.08
N MET A 152 -10.23 15.26 -3.95
CA MET A 152 -8.86 15.79 -3.91
C MET A 152 -7.81 14.73 -4.27
N ASP A 153 -8.16 13.46 -4.12
CA ASP A 153 -7.25 12.33 -4.31
C ASP A 153 -7.20 11.84 -5.77
N ILE A 154 -7.91 12.50 -6.66
CA ILE A 154 -8.01 12.11 -8.07
C ILE A 154 -8.13 13.33 -8.98
N LYS A 155 -7.40 13.30 -10.08
CA LYS A 155 -7.63 14.24 -11.19
C LYS A 155 -8.90 13.85 -11.95
N ASN A 156 -9.71 14.84 -12.33
CA ASN A 156 -10.94 14.63 -13.09
C ASN A 156 -11.98 13.74 -12.37
N ALA A 157 -12.23 13.97 -11.08
CA ALA A 157 -13.16 13.22 -10.23
C ALA A 157 -14.53 12.99 -10.89
N LYS A 158 -15.11 14.01 -11.51
CA LYS A 158 -16.46 13.95 -12.12
C LYS A 158 -16.60 12.88 -13.19
N THR A 159 -15.56 12.66 -14.01
CA THR A 159 -15.59 11.69 -15.12
C THR A 159 -15.22 10.27 -14.68
N ASN A 160 -14.70 10.10 -13.46
CA ASN A 160 -14.20 8.84 -12.95
C ASN A 160 -15.12 8.17 -11.90
N ARG A 161 -16.32 8.69 -11.63
CA ARG A 161 -17.21 8.15 -10.57
C ARG A 161 -17.62 6.69 -10.75
N MET A 162 -17.52 6.17 -11.98
CA MET A 162 -17.78 4.76 -12.30
C MET A 162 -16.51 4.00 -12.69
N SER A 163 -15.34 4.56 -12.40
CA SER A 163 -14.06 3.89 -12.63
C SER A 163 -13.66 3.06 -11.41
N ALA A 164 -13.04 1.90 -11.64
CA ALA A 164 -12.43 1.10 -10.59
C ALA A 164 -11.43 1.97 -9.80
N GLY A 165 -11.54 1.96 -8.46
CA GLY A 165 -10.75 2.82 -7.56
C GLY A 165 -11.40 4.17 -7.23
N PHE A 166 -12.56 4.51 -7.82
CA PHE A 166 -13.26 5.75 -7.46
C PHE A 166 -14.80 5.62 -7.44
N THR A 167 -15.33 4.41 -7.38
CA THR A 167 -16.77 4.20 -7.17
C THR A 167 -17.19 4.67 -5.79
N ASP A 168 -18.47 5.02 -5.65
CA ASP A 168 -19.01 5.44 -4.36
C ASP A 168 -18.89 4.31 -3.32
N GLN A 169 -19.00 3.04 -3.74
CA GLN A 169 -18.84 1.87 -2.88
C GLN A 169 -17.39 1.73 -2.35
N GLU A 170 -16.38 1.82 -3.21
CA GLU A 170 -14.98 1.73 -2.80
C GLU A 170 -14.60 2.87 -1.85
N ARG A 171 -15.03 4.09 -2.16
CA ARG A 171 -14.83 5.27 -1.32
C ARG A 171 -15.53 5.15 0.04
N ALA A 172 -16.73 4.56 0.06
CA ALA A 172 -17.46 4.29 1.30
C ALA A 172 -16.70 3.32 2.20
N LYS A 173 -16.09 2.25 1.64
CA LYS A 173 -15.26 1.31 2.40
C LYS A 173 -14.03 1.97 3.03
N MET A 174 -13.38 2.89 2.32
CA MET A 174 -12.29 3.69 2.91
C MET A 174 -12.80 4.59 4.05
N THR A 175 -13.95 5.22 3.88
CA THR A 175 -14.59 6.03 4.94
C THR A 175 -14.91 5.16 6.17
N GLU A 176 -15.46 3.96 5.98
CA GLU A 176 -15.75 3.00 7.05
C GLU A 176 -14.49 2.57 7.78
N LEU A 177 -13.39 2.32 7.06
CA LEU A 177 -12.09 1.99 7.65
C LEU A 177 -11.59 3.12 8.56
N LEU A 178 -11.58 4.35 8.06
CA LEU A 178 -11.14 5.51 8.85
C LEU A 178 -12.06 5.77 10.06
N ALA A 179 -13.38 5.60 9.90
CA ALA A 179 -14.35 5.74 10.99
C ALA A 179 -14.19 4.67 12.08
N ALA A 180 -13.67 3.49 11.72
CA ALA A 180 -13.45 2.37 12.64
C ALA A 180 -12.27 2.56 13.61
N GLY A 181 -11.57 3.70 13.57
CA GLY A 181 -10.49 4.02 14.52
C GLY A 181 -9.13 4.20 13.86
N PHE A 182 -9.09 4.43 12.57
CA PHE A 182 -7.86 4.66 11.80
C PHE A 182 -7.76 6.10 11.30
N ALA A 183 -6.57 6.50 10.87
CA ALA A 183 -6.27 7.82 10.32
C ALA A 183 -5.35 7.70 9.09
N ASP A 184 -5.64 8.44 8.04
CA ASP A 184 -4.79 8.64 6.87
C ASP A 184 -3.64 9.56 7.25
N SER A 185 -2.41 9.03 7.30
CA SER A 185 -1.25 9.79 7.78
C SER A 185 -0.94 11.00 6.90
N PHE A 186 -1.13 10.90 5.58
CA PHE A 186 -0.91 12.03 4.69
C PHE A 186 -1.91 13.16 4.98
N ARG A 187 -3.18 12.83 5.20
CA ARG A 187 -4.22 13.83 5.54
C ARG A 187 -4.09 14.40 6.96
N VAL A 188 -3.45 13.68 7.88
CA VAL A 188 -3.10 14.22 9.21
C VAL A 188 -2.07 15.34 9.08
N VAL A 189 -1.06 15.17 8.23
CA VAL A 189 0.05 16.13 8.04
C VAL A 189 -0.32 17.20 7.00
N HIS A 190 -0.97 16.80 5.92
CA HIS A 190 -1.28 17.63 4.74
C HIS A 190 -2.79 17.60 4.43
N PRO A 191 -3.65 18.24 5.25
CA PRO A 191 -5.10 18.11 5.12
C PRO A 191 -5.66 18.58 3.77
N ASP A 192 -5.06 19.59 3.17
CA ASP A 192 -5.57 20.26 1.96
C ASP A 192 -4.64 20.09 0.73
N GLU A 193 -3.53 19.35 0.84
CA GLU A 193 -2.60 19.18 -0.25
C GLU A 193 -3.11 18.21 -1.31
N VAL A 194 -3.08 18.60 -2.57
CA VAL A 194 -3.39 17.75 -3.72
C VAL A 194 -2.10 17.15 -4.26
N LYS A 195 -1.89 15.87 -4.00
CA LYS A 195 -0.71 15.12 -4.44
C LYS A 195 -1.13 13.69 -4.80
N TYR A 196 -0.53 13.12 -5.82
CA TYR A 196 -0.90 11.81 -6.35
C TYR A 196 0.27 10.84 -6.21
N SER A 197 -0.06 9.52 -6.14
CA SER A 197 0.92 8.45 -6.02
C SER A 197 0.95 7.53 -7.25
N TRP A 198 -0.06 7.59 -8.11
CA TRP A 198 -0.20 6.76 -9.30
C TRP A 198 -0.62 7.56 -10.53
N TRP A 199 -0.10 7.19 -11.71
CA TRP A 199 -0.44 7.74 -13.02
C TRP A 199 -0.48 6.63 -14.06
N SER A 200 -1.55 6.57 -14.85
CA SER A 200 -1.61 5.65 -15.98
C SER A 200 -0.43 5.87 -16.94
N TYR A 201 0.15 4.79 -17.47
CA TYR A 201 1.13 4.90 -18.56
C TYR A 201 0.56 5.50 -19.85
N ARG A 202 -0.78 5.56 -19.98
CA ARG A 202 -1.46 6.07 -21.16
C ARG A 202 -1.52 7.60 -21.13
N PHE A 203 -1.51 8.21 -22.32
CA PHE A 203 -1.81 9.62 -22.54
C PHE A 203 -0.85 10.61 -21.84
N HIS A 204 0.37 10.19 -21.52
CA HIS A 204 1.34 11.03 -20.78
C HIS A 204 0.77 11.56 -19.45
N ALA A 205 0.05 10.68 -18.72
CA ALA A 205 -0.70 11.09 -17.54
C ALA A 205 0.21 11.68 -16.45
N ARG A 206 1.41 11.12 -16.23
CA ARG A 206 2.35 11.61 -15.20
C ARG A 206 2.90 12.99 -15.55
N GLU A 207 3.25 13.24 -16.81
CA GLU A 207 3.71 14.55 -17.30
C GLU A 207 2.65 15.66 -17.13
N LYS A 208 1.37 15.29 -17.33
CA LYS A 208 0.21 16.17 -17.15
C LYS A 208 -0.29 16.25 -15.71
N ASN A 209 0.32 15.52 -14.82
CA ASN A 209 -0.14 15.30 -13.45
C ASN A 209 -1.62 14.89 -13.35
N ALA A 210 -2.05 14.02 -14.27
CA ALA A 210 -3.39 13.42 -14.27
C ALA A 210 -3.35 12.13 -13.46
N GLY A 211 -3.14 12.25 -12.16
CA GLY A 211 -2.87 11.16 -11.23
C GLY A 211 -3.99 10.90 -10.24
N TRP A 212 -3.77 9.86 -9.44
CA TRP A 212 -4.61 9.41 -8.33
C TRP A 212 -3.73 9.16 -7.11
N ARG A 213 -4.22 9.45 -5.91
CA ARG A 213 -3.61 9.03 -4.66
C ARG A 213 -4.32 7.76 -4.18
N ILE A 214 -3.66 6.63 -4.39
CA ILE A 214 -4.20 5.29 -4.07
C ILE A 214 -3.25 4.46 -3.21
N ASP A 215 -2.04 4.97 -2.96
CA ASP A 215 -1.06 4.42 -2.03
C ASP A 215 -1.09 5.19 -0.72
N TYR A 216 -1.12 4.47 0.40
CA TYR A 216 -1.37 5.04 1.73
C TYR A 216 -0.45 4.49 2.80
N PHE A 217 -0.29 5.30 3.86
CA PHE A 217 -0.07 4.85 5.22
C PHE A 217 -1.28 5.22 6.06
N ILE A 218 -1.97 4.20 6.57
CA ILE A 218 -3.11 4.33 7.48
C ILE A 218 -2.68 3.83 8.85
N VAL A 219 -2.84 4.64 9.89
CA VAL A 219 -2.40 4.28 11.24
C VAL A 219 -3.56 4.18 12.20
N SER A 220 -3.44 3.35 13.23
CA SER A 220 -4.36 3.39 14.37
C SER A 220 -4.45 4.82 14.90
N ARG A 221 -5.65 5.35 15.08
CA ARG A 221 -5.87 6.76 15.48
C ARG A 221 -5.15 7.12 16.78
N ARG A 222 -5.00 6.15 17.71
CA ARG A 222 -4.33 6.36 19.00
C ARG A 222 -2.82 6.60 18.91
N ILE A 223 -2.21 6.41 17.72
CA ILE A 223 -0.81 6.75 17.47
C ILE A 223 -0.62 7.83 16.42
N ALA A 224 -1.70 8.45 15.94
CA ALA A 224 -1.63 9.48 14.90
C ALA A 224 -0.87 10.74 15.34
N ASP A 225 -0.86 11.06 16.61
CA ASP A 225 -0.08 12.16 17.23
C ASP A 225 1.42 11.93 17.22
N ARG A 226 1.87 10.69 16.97
CA ARG A 226 3.29 10.31 16.86
C ARG A 226 3.84 10.44 15.44
N ILE A 227 3.02 10.79 14.46
CA ILE A 227 3.47 11.03 13.07
C ILE A 227 4.36 12.27 13.04
N ARG A 228 5.54 12.14 12.40
CA ARG A 228 6.52 13.24 12.22
C ARG A 228 6.54 13.73 10.79
N ALA A 229 6.35 12.83 9.82
CA ALA A 229 6.21 13.17 8.41
C ALA A 229 5.38 12.10 7.69
N ALA A 230 4.70 12.52 6.63
CA ALA A 230 4.02 11.64 5.68
C ALA A 230 4.19 12.27 4.29
N GLU A 231 4.95 11.60 3.41
CA GLU A 231 5.35 12.16 2.11
C GLU A 231 4.96 11.25 0.95
N ILE A 232 4.87 11.86 -0.23
CA ILE A 232 4.67 11.17 -1.51
C ILE A 232 5.80 11.62 -2.45
N HIS A 233 6.66 10.70 -2.87
CA HIS A 233 7.88 10.98 -3.62
C HIS A 233 7.63 11.01 -5.14
N ASN A 234 6.94 12.03 -5.64
CA ASN A 234 6.57 12.17 -7.05
C ASN A 234 7.77 12.22 -8.01
N GLU A 235 8.94 12.61 -7.50
CA GLU A 235 10.20 12.72 -8.24
C GLU A 235 10.84 11.35 -8.51
N ILE A 236 10.42 10.29 -7.80
CA ILE A 236 10.97 8.93 -7.98
C ILE A 236 10.19 8.21 -9.07
N PHE A 237 10.92 7.66 -10.04
CA PHE A 237 10.41 6.90 -11.18
C PHE A 237 10.80 5.42 -11.06
N GLY A 238 10.32 4.59 -11.97
CA GLY A 238 10.60 3.14 -12.01
C GLY A 238 9.34 2.28 -12.05
N SER A 239 8.20 2.86 -11.62
CA SER A 239 6.86 2.27 -11.68
C SER A 239 5.85 3.33 -12.14
N ASP A 240 4.62 2.95 -12.44
CA ASP A 240 3.48 3.85 -12.60
C ASP A 240 2.98 4.42 -11.27
N HIS A 241 3.43 3.87 -10.15
CA HIS A 241 3.33 4.47 -8.83
C HIS A 241 4.65 5.14 -8.43
N CYS A 242 4.60 6.01 -7.42
CA CYS A 242 5.78 6.48 -6.71
C CYS A 242 5.75 6.01 -5.25
N PRO A 243 6.91 6.01 -4.55
CA PRO A 243 6.96 5.65 -3.14
C PRO A 243 6.17 6.64 -2.27
N VAL A 244 5.54 6.12 -1.21
CA VAL A 244 4.99 6.91 -0.11
C VAL A 244 5.79 6.63 1.16
N GLU A 245 5.93 7.64 2.03
CA GLU A 245 6.74 7.61 3.24
C GLU A 245 5.91 7.94 4.48
N LEU A 246 6.21 7.25 5.57
CA LEU A 246 5.78 7.60 6.91
C LEU A 246 6.98 7.65 7.85
N VAL A 247 7.16 8.76 8.56
CA VAL A 247 8.07 8.86 9.71
C VAL A 247 7.24 8.97 10.97
N ILE A 248 7.43 8.04 11.91
CA ILE A 248 6.62 7.93 13.13
C ILE A 248 7.47 7.52 14.33
N ASP A 249 7.15 8.04 15.52
CA ASP A 249 7.76 7.68 16.79
C ASP A 249 7.00 6.51 17.43
N LEU A 250 7.64 5.35 17.57
CA LEU A 250 7.05 4.11 18.08
C LEU A 250 7.84 3.57 19.27
#